data_3b2fc0872b713a3aae8fc56b93e3ddc2
#
_entry.id   3b2fc0872b713a3aae8fc56b93e3ddc2
#
_cell.length_a   1.000
_cell.length_b   1.000
_cell.length_c   1.000
_cell.angle_alpha   90.00
_cell.angle_beta   90.00
_cell.angle_gamma   90.00
#
_symmetry.space_group_name_H-M   'P 1'
#
loop_
_entity.id
_entity.type
_entity.pdbx_description
1 polymer ?
#
loop_
_entity_poly.entity_id
_entity_poly.type
_entity_poly.pdbx_seq_one_letter_code
_entity_poly.pdbx_strand_id
1 'polypeptide(L)'
;MPIMDRALDVSKAQARAASEASQAVSACVGAMLDASAAFAKSSAERNVALATTMISAKSPESAAEIHGAFMRESLRAASMMAARIADACNAAAKQCNALAVQAMESATALGAPAATSN
;
A
#
# COMPACT_ATOMS: atom_id res chain seq x y z
N MET A 1 39.56 -16.23 -0.18
CA MET A 1 38.97 -17.44 0.42
C MET A 1 37.52 -17.58 0.02
N PRO A 2 37.12 -18.76 -0.49
CA PRO A 2 35.74 -18.94 -0.96
C PRO A 2 34.66 -18.66 0.09
N ILE A 3 34.93 -19.01 1.34
CA ILE A 3 33.97 -18.84 2.42
C ILE A 3 33.73 -17.34 2.71
N MET A 4 34.81 -16.56 2.72
CA MET A 4 34.71 -15.13 2.95
C MET A 4 34.02 -14.43 1.78
N ASP A 5 34.32 -14.86 0.56
CA ASP A 5 33.67 -14.31 -0.62
C ASP A 5 32.17 -14.59 -0.60
N ARG A 6 31.76 -15.78 -0.22
CA ARG A 6 30.35 -16.15 -0.07
C ARG A 6 29.67 -15.34 1.04
N ALA A 7 30.36 -15.16 2.15
CA ALA A 7 29.83 -14.36 3.25
C ALA A 7 29.62 -12.91 2.82
N LEU A 8 30.55 -12.34 2.06
CA LEU A 8 30.42 -11.01 1.52
C LEU A 8 29.27 -10.92 0.53
N ASP A 9 29.13 -11.92 -0.35
CA ASP A 9 28.06 -11.96 -1.33
C ASP A 9 26.70 -12.04 -0.65
N VAL A 10 26.55 -12.87 0.38
CA VAL A 10 25.32 -12.98 1.17
C VAL A 10 25.03 -11.65 1.88
N SER A 11 26.07 -11.03 2.44
CA SER A 11 25.94 -9.75 3.13
C SER A 11 25.45 -8.66 2.18
N LYS A 12 26.01 -8.61 0.98
CA LYS A 12 25.59 -7.66 -0.07
C LYS A 12 24.15 -7.94 -0.53
N ALA A 13 23.82 -9.21 -0.71
CA ALA A 13 22.48 -9.61 -1.12
C ALA A 13 21.45 -9.22 -0.06
N GLN A 14 21.76 -9.42 1.21
CA GLN A 14 20.88 -9.05 2.31
C GLN A 14 20.72 -7.53 2.42
N ALA A 15 21.82 -6.79 2.24
CA ALA A 15 21.78 -5.33 2.25
C ALA A 15 20.91 -4.80 1.12
N ARG A 16 21.05 -5.39 -0.07
CA ARG A 16 20.24 -5.03 -1.23
C ARG A 16 18.77 -5.35 -0.99
N ALA A 17 18.49 -6.53 -0.45
CA ALA A 17 17.12 -6.95 -0.15
C ALA A 17 16.48 -6.01 0.87
N ALA A 18 17.22 -5.61 1.92
CA ALA A 18 16.75 -4.68 2.92
C ALA A 18 16.45 -3.31 2.30
N SER A 19 17.31 -2.83 1.39
CA SER A 19 17.13 -1.57 0.70
C SER A 19 15.89 -1.61 -0.20
N GLU A 20 15.71 -2.69 -0.96
CA GLU A 20 14.55 -2.86 -1.84
C GLU A 20 13.26 -3.00 -1.04
N ALA A 21 13.30 -3.71 0.10
CA ALA A 21 12.15 -3.82 0.99
C ALA A 21 11.76 -2.45 1.55
N SER A 22 12.75 -1.65 1.94
CA SER A 22 12.53 -0.29 2.41
C SER A 22 11.89 0.57 1.33
N GLN A 23 12.34 0.44 0.07
CA GLN A 23 11.76 1.14 -1.06
C GLN A 23 10.32 0.71 -1.30
N ALA A 24 10.03 -0.59 -1.18
CA ALA A 24 8.67 -1.11 -1.34
C ALA A 24 7.73 -0.55 -0.27
N VAL A 25 8.18 -0.49 0.97
CA VAL A 25 7.42 0.08 2.08
C VAL A 25 7.21 1.57 1.86
N SER A 26 8.24 2.28 1.43
CA SER A 26 8.15 3.72 1.11
C SER A 26 7.14 3.97 0.00
N ALA A 27 7.14 3.14 -1.04
CA ALA A 27 6.17 3.24 -2.13
C ALA A 27 4.74 3.00 -1.64
N CYS A 28 4.56 2.03 -0.73
CA CYS A 28 3.26 1.76 -0.12
C CYS A 28 2.78 2.96 0.69
N VAL A 29 3.64 3.53 1.54
CA VAL A 29 3.31 4.71 2.35
C VAL A 29 2.99 5.89 1.44
N GLY A 30 3.77 6.10 0.38
CA GLY A 30 3.52 7.14 -0.60
C GLY A 30 2.17 7.00 -1.27
N ALA A 31 1.82 5.77 -1.68
CA ALA A 31 0.52 5.48 -2.28
C ALA A 31 -0.62 5.72 -1.30
N MET A 32 -0.43 5.37 -0.03
CA MET A 32 -1.43 5.63 1.02
C MET A 32 -1.64 7.12 1.22
N LEU A 33 -0.56 7.89 1.27
CA LEU A 33 -0.63 9.34 1.43
C LEU A 33 -1.32 9.98 0.21
N ASP A 34 -0.96 9.56 -1.00
CA ASP A 34 -1.57 10.06 -2.22
C ASP A 34 -3.06 9.74 -2.28
N ALA A 35 -3.44 8.51 -1.94
CA ALA A 35 -4.84 8.08 -1.93
C ALA A 35 -5.63 8.86 -0.87
N SER A 36 -5.04 9.05 0.32
CA SER A 36 -5.67 9.82 1.40
C SER A 36 -5.83 11.29 1.03
N ALA A 37 -4.82 11.90 0.40
CA ALA A 37 -4.88 13.28 -0.05
C ALA A 37 -5.94 13.45 -1.14
N ALA A 38 -5.99 12.55 -2.10
CA ALA A 38 -6.99 12.57 -3.15
C ALA A 38 -8.40 12.39 -2.58
N PHE A 39 -8.57 11.51 -1.62
CA PHE A 39 -9.84 11.29 -0.94
C PHE A 39 -10.26 12.55 -0.16
N ALA A 40 -9.33 13.17 0.58
CA ALA A 40 -9.61 14.38 1.35
C ALA A 40 -10.05 15.52 0.44
N LYS A 41 -9.35 15.71 -0.70
CA LYS A 41 -9.70 16.74 -1.67
C LYS A 41 -11.08 16.47 -2.28
N SER A 42 -11.32 15.26 -2.71
CA SER A 42 -12.58 14.82 -3.29
C SER A 42 -13.73 14.95 -2.27
N SER A 43 -13.47 14.61 -1.02
CA SER A 43 -14.44 14.73 0.07
C SER A 43 -14.81 16.19 0.33
N ALA A 44 -13.82 17.08 0.34
CA ALA A 44 -14.05 18.52 0.50
C ALA A 44 -14.90 19.07 -0.66
N GLU A 45 -14.57 18.68 -1.89
CA GLU A 45 -15.34 19.07 -3.08
C GLU A 45 -16.80 18.58 -3.00
N ARG A 46 -16.97 17.33 -2.59
CA ARG A 46 -18.32 16.74 -2.42
C ARG A 46 -19.09 17.46 -1.32
N ASN A 47 -18.44 17.82 -0.22
CA ASN A 47 -19.10 18.53 0.87
C ASN A 47 -19.56 19.91 0.45
N VAL A 48 -18.74 20.64 -0.34
CA VAL A 48 -19.12 21.94 -0.87
C VAL A 48 -20.28 21.77 -1.85
N ALA A 49 -20.21 20.80 -2.73
CA ALA A 49 -21.29 20.52 -3.68
C ALA A 49 -22.59 20.16 -2.95
N LEU A 50 -22.49 19.35 -1.89
CA LEU A 50 -23.65 18.99 -1.07
C LEU A 50 -24.27 20.23 -0.45
N ALA A 51 -23.47 21.08 0.19
CA ALA A 51 -23.95 22.28 0.83
C ALA A 51 -24.66 23.18 -0.17
N THR A 52 -24.05 23.38 -1.35
CA THR A 52 -24.62 24.21 -2.41
C THR A 52 -25.93 23.65 -2.91
N THR A 53 -26.01 22.33 -3.14
CA THR A 53 -27.19 21.66 -3.65
C THR A 53 -28.31 21.63 -2.61
N MET A 54 -27.94 21.42 -1.34
CA MET A 54 -28.92 21.42 -0.23
C MET A 54 -29.60 22.76 -0.06
N ILE A 55 -28.88 23.85 -0.29
CA ILE A 55 -29.44 25.19 -0.20
C ILE A 55 -30.55 25.37 -1.25
N SER A 56 -30.40 24.74 -2.41
CA SER A 56 -31.40 24.83 -3.49
C SER A 56 -32.49 23.75 -3.41
N ALA A 57 -32.45 22.87 -2.42
CA ALA A 57 -33.48 21.86 -2.22
C ALA A 57 -34.80 22.52 -1.85
N LYS A 58 -35.86 22.17 -2.58
CA LYS A 58 -37.19 22.81 -2.38
C LYS A 58 -38.14 22.00 -1.52
N SER A 59 -37.75 20.76 -1.18
CA SER A 59 -38.62 19.89 -0.40
C SER A 59 -37.77 18.96 0.46
N PRO A 60 -38.32 18.42 1.56
CA PRO A 60 -37.65 17.40 2.35
C PRO A 60 -37.29 16.16 1.54
N GLU A 61 -38.12 15.78 0.58
CA GLU A 61 -37.89 14.63 -0.29
C GLU A 61 -36.66 14.86 -1.18
N SER A 62 -36.59 16.06 -1.77
CA SER A 62 -35.46 16.44 -2.59
C SER A 62 -34.17 16.46 -1.78
N ALA A 63 -34.21 17.01 -0.55
CA ALA A 63 -33.08 17.03 0.35
C ALA A 63 -32.62 15.61 0.71
N ALA A 64 -33.55 14.70 0.94
CA ALA A 64 -33.24 13.31 1.26
C ALA A 64 -32.56 12.60 0.07
N GLU A 65 -33.04 12.84 -1.15
CA GLU A 65 -32.45 12.28 -2.36
C GLU A 65 -31.01 12.78 -2.56
N ILE A 66 -30.80 14.07 -2.36
CA ILE A 66 -29.47 14.70 -2.49
C ILE A 66 -28.54 14.09 -1.45
N HIS A 67 -28.99 13.98 -0.21
CA HIS A 67 -28.19 13.39 0.87
C HIS A 67 -27.88 11.92 0.59
N GLY A 68 -28.87 11.16 0.10
CA GLY A 68 -28.68 9.76 -0.26
C GLY A 68 -27.65 9.57 -1.38
N ALA A 69 -27.71 10.42 -2.40
CA ALA A 69 -26.72 10.40 -3.49
C ALA A 69 -25.33 10.73 -2.97
N PHE A 70 -25.22 11.72 -2.08
CA PHE A 70 -23.95 12.09 -1.47
C PHE A 70 -23.37 10.92 -0.67
N MET A 71 -24.18 10.25 0.12
CA MET A 71 -23.74 9.10 0.92
C MET A 71 -23.23 7.97 0.03
N ARG A 72 -23.96 7.68 -1.05
CA ARG A 72 -23.54 6.63 -1.99
C ARG A 72 -22.21 6.97 -2.64
N GLU A 73 -22.03 8.22 -3.09
CA GLU A 73 -20.77 8.67 -3.68
C GLU A 73 -19.63 8.64 -2.68
N SER A 74 -19.89 9.04 -1.43
CA SER A 74 -18.89 9.02 -0.37
C SER A 74 -18.43 7.61 -0.06
N LEU A 75 -19.35 6.66 -0.01
CA LEU A 75 -19.05 5.24 0.21
C LEU A 75 -18.25 4.68 -0.96
N ARG A 76 -18.61 5.03 -2.19
CA ARG A 76 -17.88 4.60 -3.37
C ARG A 76 -16.45 5.13 -3.35
N ALA A 77 -16.28 6.42 -3.03
CA ALA A 77 -14.96 7.03 -2.95
C ALA A 77 -14.12 6.39 -1.85
N ALA A 78 -14.71 6.11 -0.70
CA ALA A 78 -14.02 5.43 0.40
C ALA A 78 -13.61 4.02 0.00
N SER A 79 -14.48 3.29 -0.70
CA SER A 79 -14.17 1.95 -1.21
C SER A 79 -13.03 1.98 -2.22
N MET A 80 -13.01 2.96 -3.11
CA MET A 80 -11.93 3.12 -4.09
C MET A 80 -10.61 3.45 -3.42
N MET A 81 -10.64 4.32 -2.41
CA MET A 81 -9.44 4.64 -1.64
C MET A 81 -8.92 3.40 -0.92
N ALA A 82 -9.81 2.66 -0.26
CA ALA A 82 -9.44 1.42 0.43
C ALA A 82 -8.84 0.40 -0.53
N ALA A 83 -9.42 0.26 -1.73
CA ALA A 83 -8.90 -0.65 -2.75
C ALA A 83 -7.50 -0.23 -3.21
N ARG A 84 -7.26 1.05 -3.43
CA ARG A 84 -5.93 1.55 -3.82
C ARG A 84 -4.89 1.29 -2.75
N ILE A 85 -5.26 1.53 -1.49
CA ILE A 85 -4.36 1.27 -0.35
C ILE A 85 -4.09 -0.22 -0.23
N ALA A 86 -5.12 -1.05 -0.35
CA ALA A 86 -4.98 -2.50 -0.30
C ALA A 86 -4.08 -3.02 -1.42
N ASP A 87 -4.25 -2.52 -2.64
CA ASP A 87 -3.41 -2.92 -3.77
C ASP A 87 -1.95 -2.54 -3.54
N ALA A 88 -1.70 -1.32 -3.06
CA ALA A 88 -0.34 -0.86 -2.77
C ALA A 88 0.29 -1.68 -1.66
N CYS A 89 -0.46 -1.98 -0.59
CA CYS A 89 0.03 -2.80 0.51
C CYS A 89 0.28 -4.23 0.08
N ASN A 90 -0.59 -4.80 -0.76
CA ASN A 90 -0.40 -6.15 -1.29
C ASN A 90 0.83 -6.22 -2.19
N ALA A 91 1.04 -5.22 -3.04
CA ALA A 91 2.23 -5.16 -3.89
C ALA A 91 3.51 -5.08 -3.05
N ALA A 92 3.51 -4.24 -2.01
CA ALA A 92 4.64 -4.12 -1.10
C ALA A 92 4.87 -5.41 -0.33
N ALA A 93 3.82 -6.06 0.15
CA ALA A 93 3.91 -7.32 0.87
C ALA A 93 4.48 -8.43 0.00
N LYS A 94 4.03 -8.52 -1.26
CA LYS A 94 4.54 -9.51 -2.21
C LYS A 94 6.02 -9.28 -2.50
N GLN A 95 6.41 -8.02 -2.69
CA GLN A 95 7.80 -7.68 -2.95
C GLN A 95 8.67 -7.98 -1.74
N CYS A 96 8.24 -7.60 -0.54
CA CYS A 96 8.97 -7.90 0.69
C CYS A 96 9.08 -9.40 0.91
N ASN A 97 8.02 -10.15 0.63
CA ASN A 97 8.03 -11.60 0.77
C ASN A 97 9.01 -12.24 -0.21
N ALA A 98 9.01 -11.79 -1.47
CA ALA A 98 9.95 -12.27 -2.48
C ALA A 98 11.40 -11.99 -2.09
N LEU A 99 11.66 -10.80 -1.56
CA LEU A 99 12.99 -10.40 -1.10
C LEU A 99 13.41 -11.22 0.12
N ALA A 100 12.50 -11.49 1.03
CA ALA A 100 12.76 -12.34 2.20
C ALA A 100 13.11 -13.76 1.76
N VAL A 101 12.38 -14.30 0.79
CA VAL A 101 12.68 -15.63 0.23
C VAL A 101 14.05 -15.65 -0.41
N GLN A 102 14.39 -14.63 -1.20
CA GLN A 102 15.71 -14.53 -1.81
C GLN A 102 16.82 -14.46 -0.77
N ALA A 103 16.62 -13.68 0.29
CA ALA A 103 17.59 -13.56 1.36
C ALA A 103 17.77 -14.89 2.09
N MET A 104 16.67 -15.61 2.32
CA MET A 104 16.71 -16.93 2.95
C MET A 104 17.41 -17.96 2.05
N GLU A 105 17.13 -17.92 0.76
CA GLU A 105 17.78 -18.82 -0.21
C GLU A 105 19.29 -18.56 -0.24
N SER A 106 19.71 -17.29 -0.24
CA SER A 106 21.11 -16.94 -0.21
C SER A 106 21.78 -17.44 1.07
N ALA A 107 21.13 -17.23 2.21
CA ALA A 107 21.64 -17.71 3.50
C ALA A 107 21.67 -19.22 3.57
N THR A 108 20.64 -19.88 3.03
CA THR A 108 20.57 -21.34 2.97
C THR A 108 21.65 -21.91 2.05
N ALA A 109 21.89 -21.27 0.92
CA ALA A 109 22.94 -21.69 -0.01
C ALA A 109 24.31 -21.64 0.65
N LEU A 110 24.55 -20.64 1.52
CA LEU A 110 25.80 -20.53 2.27
C LEU A 110 25.89 -21.56 3.39
N GLY A 111 24.79 -21.74 4.14
CA GLY A 111 24.76 -22.60 5.30
C GLY A 111 24.21 -23.99 5.09
N ALA A 112 23.61 -24.27 3.91
CA ALA A 112 22.93 -25.53 3.65
C ALA A 112 23.78 -26.79 3.91
N PRO A 113 25.06 -26.85 3.51
CA PRO A 113 25.88 -28.05 3.79
C PRO A 113 25.99 -28.34 5.28
N ALA A 114 26.14 -27.32 6.10
CA ALA A 114 26.23 -27.49 7.55
C ALA A 114 24.87 -27.86 8.15
N ALA A 115 23.82 -27.23 7.67
CA ALA A 115 22.46 -27.48 8.19
C ALA A 115 21.95 -28.86 7.81
N THR A 116 22.22 -29.29 6.59
CA THR A 116 21.73 -30.58 6.10
C THR A 116 22.54 -31.76 6.57
N SER A 117 23.78 -31.54 6.98
CA SER A 117 24.63 -32.61 7.52
C SER A 117 24.22 -33.03 8.92
N ASN A 118 23.40 -32.26 9.56
CA ASN A 118 22.85 -32.59 10.86
C ASN A 118 21.53 -33.35 10.72
#